data_938d6d0255626117530b425ebc722283
#
_entry.id   938d6d0255626117530b425ebc722283
#
_cell.length_a   1.000
_cell.length_b   1.000
_cell.length_c   1.000
_cell.angle_alpha   90.00
_cell.angle_beta   90.00
_cell.angle_gamma   90.00
#
_symmetry.space_group_name_H-M   'P 1'
#
loop_
_entity.id
_entity.type
_entity.pdbx_description
1 polymer ?
#
loop_
_entity_poly.entity_id
_entity_poly.type
_entity_poly.pdbx_seq_one_letter_code
_entity_poly.pdbx_strand_id
1 'polypeptide(L)'
;MFSGKKILLLGGKPIGAVDITKYAKSKGAYVIVTDYLSKEQSPAKQIADESWSLSTGDVDLLLQKIQENNVDAVISGVHEYNYAKSKELCEKLGKPFFATTEQWNISTNKAVFKQLCKEYQLPTAKSYSIYDTDINFPIIVKPVDGNAGQGISICYNREQLDMAYDEAMSVSIVKDVIIEEYLYGEEIVVFYTIIDGVSKLSVMTDYYYNYDQEKTMPLPQVYMYPSQYLDEYMDTMDDKVKKMLKGIGVQNGTFFLQAFKNKDGFFFFEPGFRPGGSSVCKYTKLLNGISYMDMLVNFAFTGKMLDDINKENPYFKRPCCTYSVNVKGGIIGDIKGYENIIKLPVVIDSEKRYNIGDEVPKMSALRQIVLRFFIVADTYEEIRRTITTIQTEVDILDTEGNSMLIPNFDISRLDCYNDC
;
A
#
# COMPACT_ATOMS: atom_id res chain seq x y z
N MET A 1 -4.87 0.50 -29.04
CA MET A 1 -4.18 1.74 -28.60
C MET A 1 -2.67 1.50 -28.60
N PHE A 2 -2.18 0.36 -28.06
CA PHE A 2 -0.75 0.04 -27.95
C PHE A 2 -0.33 -1.15 -28.83
N SER A 3 -1.04 -1.40 -29.95
CA SER A 3 -0.71 -2.47 -30.87
C SER A 3 0.72 -2.33 -31.41
N GLY A 4 1.49 -3.41 -31.36
CA GLY A 4 2.90 -3.44 -31.77
C GLY A 4 3.90 -2.85 -30.75
N LYS A 5 3.42 -2.32 -29.61
CA LYS A 5 4.28 -1.81 -28.52
C LYS A 5 4.50 -2.85 -27.44
N LYS A 6 5.68 -2.80 -26.82
CA LYS A 6 6.09 -3.70 -25.73
C LYS A 6 6.20 -2.95 -24.41
N ILE A 7 5.71 -3.56 -23.32
CA ILE A 7 5.87 -3.04 -21.95
C ILE A 7 6.55 -4.08 -21.06
N LEU A 8 7.54 -3.66 -20.29
CA LEU A 8 8.18 -4.46 -19.26
C LEU A 8 7.60 -4.12 -17.88
N LEU A 9 7.02 -5.13 -17.22
CA LEU A 9 6.56 -5.06 -15.84
C LEU A 9 7.60 -5.65 -14.90
N LEU A 10 8.05 -4.85 -13.93
CA LEU A 10 8.97 -5.28 -12.87
C LEU A 10 8.20 -5.89 -11.70
N GLY A 11 8.35 -7.21 -11.52
CA GLY A 11 7.69 -7.99 -10.48
C GLY A 11 6.26 -8.41 -10.86
N GLY A 12 6.04 -9.70 -10.96
CA GLY A 12 4.75 -10.26 -11.36
C GLY A 12 3.87 -10.76 -10.19
N LYS A 13 4.42 -10.85 -8.97
CA LYS A 13 3.69 -11.25 -7.78
C LYS A 13 3.04 -10.07 -7.01
N PRO A 14 3.62 -8.85 -6.96
CA PRO A 14 3.02 -7.73 -6.22
C PRO A 14 1.60 -7.39 -6.68
N ILE A 15 0.83 -6.84 -5.75
CA ILE A 15 -0.50 -6.28 -5.99
C ILE A 15 -0.48 -5.35 -7.21
N GLY A 16 -1.52 -5.43 -8.04
CA GLY A 16 -1.65 -4.63 -9.25
C GLY A 16 -0.91 -5.18 -10.47
N ALA A 17 0.04 -6.11 -10.32
CA ALA A 17 0.78 -6.66 -11.45
C ALA A 17 -0.13 -7.39 -12.46
N VAL A 18 -1.10 -8.15 -11.96
CA VAL A 18 -2.11 -8.84 -12.80
C VAL A 18 -3.01 -7.83 -13.51
N ASP A 19 -3.46 -6.78 -12.79
CA ASP A 19 -4.34 -5.75 -13.35
C ASP A 19 -3.61 -4.94 -14.45
N ILE A 20 -2.36 -4.54 -14.21
CA ILE A 20 -1.49 -3.91 -15.21
C ILE A 20 -1.36 -4.79 -16.46
N THR A 21 -1.06 -6.08 -16.26
CA THR A 21 -0.89 -7.04 -17.37
C THR A 21 -2.18 -7.18 -18.18
N LYS A 22 -3.31 -7.40 -17.51
CA LYS A 22 -4.63 -7.51 -18.16
C LYS A 22 -4.98 -6.25 -18.94
N TYR A 23 -4.80 -5.08 -18.33
CA TYR A 23 -5.11 -3.81 -19.00
C TYR A 23 -4.21 -3.56 -20.22
N ALA A 24 -2.89 -3.69 -20.07
CA ALA A 24 -1.95 -3.48 -21.18
C ALA A 24 -2.26 -4.39 -22.36
N LYS A 25 -2.54 -5.69 -22.11
CA LYS A 25 -2.95 -6.65 -23.14
C LYS A 25 -4.29 -6.26 -23.77
N SER A 26 -5.27 -5.82 -23.00
CA SER A 26 -6.58 -5.36 -23.54
C SER A 26 -6.44 -4.16 -24.49
N LYS A 27 -5.36 -3.39 -24.36
CA LYS A 27 -5.02 -2.26 -25.25
C LYS A 27 -4.10 -2.67 -26.42
N GLY A 28 -3.77 -3.95 -26.54
CA GLY A 28 -2.98 -4.52 -27.63
C GLY A 28 -1.47 -4.47 -27.41
N ALA A 29 -0.99 -4.15 -26.20
CA ALA A 29 0.42 -4.20 -25.89
C ALA A 29 0.93 -5.64 -25.73
N TYR A 30 2.18 -5.89 -26.13
CA TYR A 30 2.92 -7.10 -25.80
C TYR A 30 3.53 -6.94 -24.41
N VAL A 31 3.16 -7.79 -23.46
CA VAL A 31 3.54 -7.66 -22.06
C VAL A 31 4.64 -8.64 -21.69
N ILE A 32 5.75 -8.11 -21.21
CA ILE A 32 6.88 -8.86 -20.66
C ILE A 32 6.89 -8.66 -19.16
N VAL A 33 7.02 -9.74 -18.36
CA VAL A 33 7.12 -9.66 -16.91
C VAL A 33 8.46 -10.21 -16.44
N THR A 34 9.18 -9.48 -15.59
CA THR A 34 10.47 -9.91 -15.03
C THR A 34 10.46 -9.93 -13.51
N ASP A 35 10.92 -11.00 -12.94
CA ASP A 35 11.36 -11.21 -11.56
C ASP A 35 12.13 -12.55 -11.46
N TYR A 36 12.71 -12.83 -10.29
CA TYR A 36 13.46 -14.08 -10.04
C TYR A 36 12.56 -15.29 -9.74
N LEU A 37 11.24 -15.09 -9.58
CA LEU A 37 10.30 -16.16 -9.26
C LEU A 37 10.00 -17.03 -10.48
N SER A 38 9.62 -18.27 -10.24
CA SER A 38 9.12 -19.14 -11.32
C SER A 38 7.79 -18.61 -11.86
N LYS A 39 7.36 -19.12 -13.02
CA LYS A 39 6.10 -18.72 -13.64
C LYS A 39 4.90 -19.06 -12.73
N GLU A 40 4.97 -20.18 -12.01
CA GLU A 40 3.92 -20.67 -11.11
C GLU A 40 3.77 -19.76 -9.89
N GLN A 41 4.89 -19.18 -9.41
CA GLN A 41 4.94 -18.29 -8.24
C GLN A 41 4.64 -16.82 -8.56
N SER A 42 4.55 -16.47 -9.85
CA SER A 42 4.41 -15.10 -10.34
C SER A 42 3.14 -14.96 -11.19
N PRO A 43 1.99 -14.60 -10.60
CA PRO A 43 0.69 -14.59 -11.27
C PRO A 43 0.65 -13.79 -12.58
N ALA A 44 1.34 -12.64 -12.65
CA ALA A 44 1.40 -11.85 -13.87
C ALA A 44 2.20 -12.55 -14.98
N LYS A 45 3.23 -13.35 -14.66
CA LYS A 45 3.96 -14.15 -15.66
C LYS A 45 3.08 -15.21 -16.32
N GLN A 46 2.08 -15.74 -15.59
CA GLN A 46 1.18 -16.76 -16.11
C GLN A 46 0.30 -16.24 -17.26
N ILE A 47 -0.01 -14.93 -17.25
CA ILE A 47 -0.88 -14.28 -18.23
C ILE A 47 -0.15 -13.32 -19.18
N ALA A 48 1.16 -13.10 -18.98
CA ALA A 48 2.02 -12.30 -19.85
C ALA A 48 2.27 -13.01 -21.19
N ASP A 49 2.67 -12.23 -22.20
CA ASP A 49 3.09 -12.78 -23.50
C ASP A 49 4.49 -13.39 -23.42
N GLU A 50 5.36 -12.79 -22.59
CA GLU A 50 6.72 -13.26 -22.34
C GLU A 50 7.10 -13.06 -20.87
N SER A 51 8.03 -13.87 -20.37
CA SER A 51 8.57 -13.70 -19.02
C SER A 51 10.08 -13.87 -18.98
N TRP A 52 10.76 -13.00 -18.23
CA TRP A 52 12.17 -13.11 -17.96
C TRP A 52 12.42 -13.56 -16.53
N SER A 53 13.33 -14.52 -16.33
CA SER A 53 13.78 -14.96 -15.00
C SER A 53 15.00 -14.15 -14.58
N LEU A 54 14.82 -12.82 -14.46
CA LEU A 54 15.86 -11.86 -14.06
C LEU A 54 15.40 -11.10 -12.83
N SER A 55 16.34 -10.89 -11.91
CA SER A 55 16.09 -10.03 -10.76
C SER A 55 15.77 -8.59 -11.19
N THR A 56 14.78 -7.97 -10.57
CA THR A 56 14.48 -6.55 -10.78
C THR A 56 15.62 -5.63 -10.29
N GLY A 57 16.57 -6.18 -9.50
CA GLY A 57 17.78 -5.50 -9.06
C GLY A 57 18.91 -5.45 -10.07
N ASP A 58 18.89 -6.32 -11.09
CA ASP A 58 19.96 -6.40 -12.11
C ASP A 58 19.74 -5.35 -13.21
N VAL A 59 19.87 -4.08 -12.84
CA VAL A 59 19.54 -2.94 -13.70
C VAL A 59 20.32 -2.95 -15.01
N ASP A 60 21.62 -3.26 -14.98
CA ASP A 60 22.45 -3.24 -16.19
C ASP A 60 22.04 -4.34 -17.18
N LEU A 61 21.77 -5.54 -16.70
CA LEU A 61 21.27 -6.63 -17.54
C LEU A 61 19.85 -6.33 -18.07
N LEU A 62 19.00 -5.72 -17.26
CA LEU A 62 17.67 -5.27 -17.69
C LEU A 62 17.76 -4.20 -18.76
N LEU A 63 18.68 -3.21 -18.65
CA LEU A 63 18.92 -2.19 -19.65
C LEU A 63 19.30 -2.82 -21.00
N GLN A 64 20.26 -3.75 -21.01
CA GLN A 64 20.65 -4.46 -22.20
C GLN A 64 19.47 -5.18 -22.85
N LYS A 65 18.72 -5.96 -22.07
CA LYS A 65 17.56 -6.71 -22.57
C LYS A 65 16.43 -5.82 -23.08
N ILE A 66 16.15 -4.69 -22.40
CA ILE A 66 15.17 -3.70 -22.84
C ILE A 66 15.53 -3.17 -24.23
N GLN A 67 16.81 -2.84 -24.47
CA GLN A 67 17.30 -2.33 -25.74
C GLN A 67 17.27 -3.41 -26.84
N GLU A 68 17.79 -4.61 -26.57
CA GLU A 68 17.77 -5.74 -27.51
C GLU A 68 16.36 -6.13 -27.97
N ASN A 69 15.38 -6.02 -27.08
CA ASN A 69 13.97 -6.39 -27.35
C ASN A 69 13.08 -5.22 -27.79
N ASN A 70 13.65 -4.01 -27.93
CA ASN A 70 12.92 -2.79 -28.28
C ASN A 70 11.69 -2.56 -27.40
N VAL A 71 11.87 -2.62 -26.08
CA VAL A 71 10.78 -2.39 -25.13
C VAL A 71 10.43 -0.90 -25.08
N ASP A 72 9.16 -0.55 -25.28
CA ASP A 72 8.71 0.85 -25.38
C ASP A 72 8.48 1.49 -24.01
N ALA A 73 8.01 0.72 -23.02
CA ALA A 73 7.62 1.24 -21.71
C ALA A 73 8.11 0.32 -20.57
N VAL A 74 8.39 0.90 -19.40
CA VAL A 74 8.75 0.18 -18.18
C VAL A 74 7.82 0.62 -17.05
N ILE A 75 7.31 -0.34 -16.29
CA ILE A 75 6.37 -0.09 -15.18
C ILE A 75 6.60 -1.09 -14.04
N SER A 76 6.10 -0.76 -12.86
CA SER A 76 6.04 -1.67 -11.71
C SER A 76 4.63 -1.74 -11.13
N GLY A 77 4.33 -2.81 -10.38
CA GLY A 77 3.20 -2.86 -9.44
C GLY A 77 3.44 -1.97 -8.21
N VAL A 78 2.79 -2.26 -7.08
CA VAL A 78 2.83 -1.38 -5.89
C VAL A 78 4.11 -1.49 -5.03
N HIS A 79 5.05 -2.35 -5.37
CA HIS A 79 6.22 -2.63 -4.53
C HIS A 79 7.28 -1.52 -4.66
N GLU A 80 7.61 -0.85 -3.57
CA GLU A 80 8.48 0.33 -3.55
C GLU A 80 9.85 0.09 -4.18
N TYR A 81 10.53 -1.02 -3.83
CA TYR A 81 11.80 -1.39 -4.43
C TYR A 81 11.72 -1.48 -5.95
N ASN A 82 10.67 -2.12 -6.49
CA ASN A 82 10.48 -2.23 -7.94
C ASN A 82 10.18 -0.88 -8.59
N TYR A 83 9.46 0.01 -7.86
CA TYR A 83 9.25 1.40 -8.32
C TYR A 83 10.57 2.16 -8.43
N ALA A 84 11.45 2.07 -7.42
CA ALA A 84 12.78 2.67 -7.47
C ALA A 84 13.58 2.15 -8.67
N LYS A 85 13.55 0.84 -8.94
CA LYS A 85 14.23 0.24 -10.10
C LYS A 85 13.58 0.63 -11.44
N SER A 86 12.27 0.72 -11.48
CA SER A 86 11.54 1.22 -12.65
C SER A 86 11.91 2.68 -12.97
N LYS A 87 11.99 3.53 -11.93
CA LYS A 87 12.45 4.92 -12.06
C LYS A 87 13.88 4.98 -12.63
N GLU A 88 14.81 4.25 -12.04
CA GLU A 88 16.21 4.18 -12.49
C GLU A 88 16.33 3.76 -13.96
N LEU A 89 15.59 2.72 -14.37
CA LEU A 89 15.56 2.27 -15.76
C LEU A 89 14.96 3.32 -16.69
N CYS A 90 13.83 3.94 -16.31
CA CYS A 90 13.20 4.99 -17.11
C CYS A 90 14.12 6.19 -17.31
N GLU A 91 14.83 6.64 -16.27
CA GLU A 91 15.79 7.74 -16.35
C GLU A 91 16.96 7.42 -17.31
N LYS A 92 17.58 6.23 -17.18
CA LYS A 92 18.67 5.79 -18.06
C LYS A 92 18.24 5.62 -19.52
N LEU A 93 16.96 5.32 -19.77
CA LEU A 93 16.40 5.07 -21.10
C LEU A 93 15.70 6.28 -21.72
N GLY A 94 15.54 7.39 -20.97
CA GLY A 94 14.76 8.56 -21.40
C GLY A 94 13.26 8.25 -21.58
N LYS A 95 12.73 7.29 -20.80
CA LYS A 95 11.32 6.89 -20.84
C LYS A 95 10.49 7.64 -19.78
N PRO A 96 9.18 7.80 -19.99
CA PRO A 96 8.30 8.48 -19.02
C PRO A 96 8.34 7.79 -17.65
N PHE A 97 8.54 8.60 -16.61
CA PHE A 97 8.29 8.24 -15.22
C PHE A 97 7.65 9.45 -14.53
N PHE A 98 6.64 9.23 -13.68
CA PHE A 98 5.82 10.33 -13.15
C PHE A 98 6.47 11.11 -12.00
N ALA A 99 7.51 10.57 -11.35
CA ALA A 99 8.19 11.19 -10.22
C ALA A 99 9.61 11.65 -10.59
N THR A 100 10.00 12.85 -10.17
CA THR A 100 11.40 13.29 -10.17
C THR A 100 12.17 12.63 -9.02
N THR A 101 13.51 12.72 -9.04
CA THR A 101 14.35 12.23 -7.94
C THR A 101 14.06 12.94 -6.63
N GLU A 102 13.79 14.25 -6.66
CA GLU A 102 13.44 15.03 -5.47
C GLU A 102 12.09 14.63 -4.90
N GLN A 103 11.07 14.49 -5.75
CA GLN A 103 9.75 14.02 -5.34
C GLN A 103 9.78 12.59 -4.78
N TRP A 104 10.60 11.71 -5.39
CA TRP A 104 10.80 10.36 -4.89
C TRP A 104 11.46 10.38 -3.50
N ASN A 105 12.50 11.20 -3.31
CA ASN A 105 13.14 11.35 -2.01
C ASN A 105 12.18 11.82 -0.91
N ILE A 106 11.27 12.75 -1.22
CA ILE A 106 10.22 13.19 -0.27
C ILE A 106 9.36 12.00 0.17
N SER A 107 9.03 11.10 -0.75
CA SER A 107 8.15 9.97 -0.48
C SER A 107 8.83 8.77 0.20
N THR A 108 10.16 8.77 0.31
CA THR A 108 10.94 7.66 0.87
C THR A 108 11.83 8.05 2.07
N ASN A 109 11.91 9.35 2.38
CA ASN A 109 12.68 9.86 3.51
C ASN A 109 11.76 10.59 4.50
N LYS A 110 11.54 9.95 5.65
CA LYS A 110 10.61 10.44 6.69
C LYS A 110 11.01 11.82 7.26
N ALA A 111 12.31 12.11 7.36
CA ALA A 111 12.78 13.41 7.87
C ALA A 111 12.48 14.54 6.87
N VAL A 112 12.73 14.30 5.57
CA VAL A 112 12.40 15.23 4.49
C VAL A 112 10.89 15.48 4.45
N PHE A 113 10.09 14.43 4.50
CA PHE A 113 8.64 14.53 4.54
C PHE A 113 8.15 15.34 5.76
N LYS A 114 8.71 15.10 6.94
CA LYS A 114 8.34 15.83 8.15
C LYS A 114 8.64 17.33 8.05
N GLN A 115 9.78 17.70 7.47
CA GLN A 115 10.11 19.09 7.21
C GLN A 115 9.10 19.74 6.23
N LEU A 116 8.71 19.02 5.19
CA LEU A 116 7.69 19.44 4.24
C LEU A 116 6.32 19.62 4.94
N CYS A 117 5.91 18.70 5.80
CA CYS A 117 4.69 18.81 6.58
C CYS A 117 4.67 20.12 7.40
N LYS A 118 5.78 20.48 8.04
CA LYS A 118 5.90 21.72 8.79
C LYS A 118 5.71 22.95 7.90
N GLU A 119 6.29 22.96 6.71
CA GLU A 119 6.18 24.05 5.74
C GLU A 119 4.74 24.29 5.31
N TYR A 120 3.98 23.21 5.07
CA TYR A 120 2.58 23.26 4.65
C TYR A 120 1.56 23.17 5.79
N GLN A 121 2.00 23.29 7.05
CA GLN A 121 1.15 23.26 8.25
C GLN A 121 0.31 21.97 8.35
N LEU A 122 0.90 20.86 7.96
CA LEU A 122 0.36 19.52 8.19
C LEU A 122 0.89 19.02 9.55
N PRO A 123 0.01 18.67 10.51
CA PRO A 123 0.48 18.24 11.83
C PRO A 123 1.24 16.90 11.74
N THR A 124 2.29 16.79 12.54
CA THR A 124 3.09 15.56 12.71
C THR A 124 3.37 15.35 14.19
N ALA A 125 3.78 14.15 14.59
CA ALA A 125 4.21 13.88 15.95
C ALA A 125 5.34 14.83 16.39
N LYS A 126 5.37 15.20 17.68
CA LYS A 126 6.45 16.01 18.25
C LYS A 126 7.76 15.24 18.15
N SER A 127 8.81 15.88 17.63
CA SER A 127 10.15 15.28 17.58
C SER A 127 10.94 15.60 18.83
N TYR A 128 11.83 14.68 19.17
CA TYR A 128 12.82 14.83 20.21
C TYR A 128 14.23 14.54 19.69
N SER A 129 15.22 15.10 20.36
CA SER A 129 16.62 14.71 20.21
C SER A 129 16.99 13.65 21.25
N ILE A 130 17.97 12.79 20.94
CA ILE A 130 18.53 11.86 21.94
C ILE A 130 19.11 12.61 23.16
N TYR A 131 19.49 13.89 23.01
CA TYR A 131 20.06 14.72 24.04
C TYR A 131 19.01 15.48 24.85
N ASP A 132 17.73 15.45 24.49
CA ASP A 132 16.69 16.14 25.24
C ASP A 132 16.50 15.48 26.61
N THR A 133 16.38 16.31 27.64
CA THR A 133 16.16 15.87 29.04
C THR A 133 14.67 15.89 29.40
N ASP A 134 13.85 16.68 28.71
CA ASP A 134 12.41 16.83 28.94
C ASP A 134 11.62 16.08 27.86
N ILE A 135 11.64 14.75 27.97
CA ILE A 135 10.93 13.84 27.05
C ILE A 135 9.68 13.31 27.73
N ASN A 136 8.53 13.52 27.09
CA ASN A 136 7.25 12.94 27.51
C ASN A 136 7.11 11.51 26.95
N PHE A 137 7.33 10.51 27.78
CA PHE A 137 7.12 9.10 27.41
C PHE A 137 5.63 8.72 27.42
N PRO A 138 5.17 7.74 26.60
CA PRO A 138 5.98 6.94 25.69
C PRO A 138 6.37 7.67 24.41
N ILE A 139 7.51 7.25 23.84
CA ILE A 139 8.00 7.74 22.55
C ILE A 139 8.24 6.56 21.59
N ILE A 140 8.34 6.85 20.30
CA ILE A 140 8.72 5.90 19.28
C ILE A 140 10.08 6.27 18.70
N VAL A 141 10.94 5.26 18.55
CA VAL A 141 12.26 5.38 17.93
C VAL A 141 12.26 4.56 16.65
N LYS A 142 12.70 5.14 15.54
CA LYS A 142 12.70 4.48 14.22
C LYS A 142 13.84 4.97 13.34
N PRO A 143 14.43 4.10 12.48
CA PRO A 143 15.37 4.56 11.47
C PRO A 143 14.68 5.46 10.43
N VAL A 144 15.39 6.48 9.93
CA VAL A 144 14.86 7.45 8.93
C VAL A 144 14.41 6.74 7.65
N ASP A 145 15.16 5.74 7.22
CA ASP A 145 15.03 5.02 5.95
C ASP A 145 14.58 3.55 6.13
N GLY A 146 14.09 3.18 7.33
CA GLY A 146 13.54 1.84 7.61
C GLY A 146 12.17 1.63 6.98
N ASN A 147 11.91 0.37 6.60
CA ASN A 147 10.62 -0.08 6.09
C ASN A 147 10.14 -1.34 6.85
N ALA A 148 8.86 -1.68 6.69
CA ALA A 148 8.25 -2.89 7.27
C ALA A 148 8.47 -3.07 8.79
N GLY A 149 8.63 -1.97 9.54
CA GLY A 149 8.74 -2.00 11.01
C GLY A 149 10.10 -2.39 11.56
N GLN A 150 11.13 -2.56 10.74
CA GLN A 150 12.48 -2.90 11.21
C GLN A 150 13.11 -1.74 11.98
N GLY A 151 13.68 -2.04 13.15
CA GLY A 151 14.34 -1.06 14.01
C GLY A 151 13.38 -0.06 14.66
N ILE A 152 12.07 -0.34 14.69
CA ILE A 152 11.07 0.48 15.39
C ILE A 152 10.89 -0.04 16.80
N SER A 153 11.00 0.85 17.80
CA SER A 153 10.80 0.54 19.23
C SER A 153 9.94 1.59 19.90
N ILE A 154 9.05 1.15 20.81
CA ILE A 154 8.30 2.03 21.71
C ILE A 154 9.04 2.05 23.05
N CYS A 155 9.39 3.24 23.52
CA CYS A 155 10.16 3.44 24.73
C CYS A 155 9.31 4.13 25.79
N TYR A 156 9.33 3.62 27.00
CA TYR A 156 8.58 4.13 28.15
C TYR A 156 9.45 4.85 29.18
N ASN A 157 10.77 4.84 28.97
CA ASN A 157 11.76 5.50 29.82
C ASN A 157 13.07 5.74 29.07
N ARG A 158 14.01 6.44 29.72
CA ARG A 158 15.29 6.82 29.12
C ARG A 158 16.18 5.62 28.77
N GLU A 159 16.24 4.62 29.61
CA GLU A 159 17.08 3.42 29.39
C GLU A 159 16.65 2.69 28.11
N GLN A 160 15.33 2.51 27.91
CA GLN A 160 14.79 1.93 26.69
C GLN A 160 15.07 2.80 25.46
N LEU A 161 15.03 4.12 25.59
CA LEU A 161 15.37 5.05 24.51
C LEU A 161 16.82 4.86 24.05
N ASP A 162 17.77 4.79 24.97
CA ASP A 162 19.19 4.67 24.64
C ASP A 162 19.46 3.36 23.88
N MET A 163 18.89 2.24 24.34
CA MET A 163 18.97 0.94 23.63
C MET A 163 18.33 0.96 22.25
N ALA A 164 17.13 1.52 22.14
CA ALA A 164 16.38 1.61 20.90
C ALA A 164 17.05 2.51 19.88
N TYR A 165 17.71 3.57 20.34
CA TYR A 165 18.47 4.47 19.48
C TYR A 165 19.64 3.74 18.81
N ASP A 166 20.43 2.99 19.57
CA ASP A 166 21.55 2.21 19.04
C ASP A 166 21.09 1.14 18.05
N GLU A 167 19.98 0.45 18.35
CA GLU A 167 19.37 -0.52 17.44
C GLU A 167 18.91 0.13 16.14
N ALA A 168 18.12 1.21 16.20
CA ALA A 168 17.65 1.94 15.02
C ALA A 168 18.81 2.49 14.18
N MET A 169 19.85 3.01 14.84
CA MET A 169 21.09 3.49 14.19
C MET A 169 21.82 2.35 13.46
N SER A 170 21.82 1.14 14.02
CA SER A 170 22.46 -0.03 13.39
C SER A 170 21.75 -0.45 12.11
N VAL A 171 20.42 -0.36 12.09
CA VAL A 171 19.53 -0.74 10.95
C VAL A 171 19.52 0.32 9.86
N SER A 172 19.60 1.60 10.22
CA SER A 172 19.58 2.71 9.26
C SER A 172 20.79 2.66 8.32
N ILE A 173 20.51 2.74 7.02
CA ILE A 173 21.54 2.82 5.96
C ILE A 173 22.21 4.19 5.99
N VAL A 174 21.42 5.25 6.13
CA VAL A 174 21.93 6.64 6.18
C VAL A 174 22.46 7.04 7.56
N LYS A 175 22.38 6.13 8.57
CA LYS A 175 22.83 6.34 9.93
C LYS A 175 22.17 7.54 10.60
N ASP A 176 20.84 7.60 10.49
CA ASP A 176 20.02 8.62 11.13
C ASP A 176 18.75 8.01 11.72
N VAL A 177 18.25 8.59 12.82
CA VAL A 177 17.16 8.07 13.65
C VAL A 177 16.15 9.17 13.97
N ILE A 178 14.89 8.82 13.90
CA ILE A 178 13.76 9.65 14.30
C ILE A 178 13.31 9.22 15.70
N ILE A 179 13.19 10.19 16.60
CA ILE A 179 12.61 10.04 17.93
C ILE A 179 11.38 10.93 18.00
N GLU A 180 10.22 10.36 18.27
CA GLU A 180 8.94 11.07 18.26
C GLU A 180 8.05 10.65 19.43
N GLU A 181 7.11 11.52 19.83
CA GLU A 181 6.04 11.11 20.73
C GLU A 181 5.28 9.93 20.13
N TYR A 182 4.89 8.98 20.99
CA TYR A 182 4.04 7.88 20.56
C TYR A 182 2.59 8.34 20.49
N LEU A 183 2.06 8.41 19.27
CA LEU A 183 0.68 8.82 19.04
C LEU A 183 -0.27 7.64 19.20
N TYR A 184 -1.28 7.85 20.05
CA TYR A 184 -2.45 6.97 20.10
C TYR A 184 -3.51 7.51 19.16
N GLY A 185 -4.15 6.64 18.42
CA GLY A 185 -5.21 7.02 17.49
C GLY A 185 -5.55 5.93 16.51
N GLU A 186 -6.51 6.21 15.65
CA GLU A 186 -6.87 5.34 14.53
C GLU A 186 -6.03 5.70 13.32
N GLU A 187 -5.47 4.69 12.66
CA GLU A 187 -4.71 4.92 11.43
C GLU A 187 -5.65 5.16 10.28
N ILE A 188 -5.42 6.24 9.55
CA ILE A 188 -6.11 6.57 8.31
C ILE A 188 -5.13 6.69 7.16
N VAL A 189 -5.61 6.41 5.96
CA VAL A 189 -4.82 6.63 4.73
C VAL A 189 -5.67 7.41 3.73
N VAL A 190 -5.09 8.47 3.18
CA VAL A 190 -5.68 9.28 2.12
C VAL A 190 -4.94 9.05 0.81
N PHE A 191 -5.68 8.93 -0.29
CA PHE A 191 -5.14 8.68 -1.62
C PHE A 191 -5.54 9.81 -2.55
N TYR A 192 -4.54 10.40 -3.19
CA TYR A 192 -4.72 11.44 -4.20
C TYR A 192 -4.37 10.92 -5.58
N THR A 193 -5.20 11.24 -6.56
CA THR A 193 -4.87 11.17 -7.98
C THR A 193 -4.44 12.54 -8.46
N ILE A 194 -3.38 12.60 -9.25
CA ILE A 194 -2.88 13.84 -9.84
C ILE A 194 -2.78 13.68 -11.36
N ILE A 195 -3.40 14.58 -12.09
CA ILE A 195 -3.36 14.65 -13.57
C ILE A 195 -3.07 16.10 -13.97
N ASP A 196 -1.98 16.31 -14.71
CA ASP A 196 -1.54 17.61 -15.21
C ASP A 196 -1.49 18.71 -14.12
N GLY A 197 -0.99 18.34 -12.94
CA GLY A 197 -0.84 19.22 -11.78
C GLY A 197 -2.13 19.48 -10.99
N VAL A 198 -3.27 18.93 -11.41
CA VAL A 198 -4.53 18.97 -10.64
C VAL A 198 -4.59 17.76 -9.74
N SER A 199 -4.69 17.96 -8.42
CA SER A 199 -4.82 16.89 -7.43
C SER A 199 -6.24 16.79 -6.90
N LYS A 200 -6.76 15.58 -6.79
CA LYS A 200 -8.07 15.27 -6.19
C LYS A 200 -7.91 14.15 -5.16
N LEU A 201 -8.57 14.30 -4.01
CA LEU A 201 -8.72 13.19 -3.07
C LEU A 201 -9.61 12.14 -3.73
N SER A 202 -9.08 10.93 -3.88
CA SER A 202 -9.76 9.82 -4.52
C SER A 202 -10.46 8.93 -3.51
N VAL A 203 -9.79 8.70 -2.38
CA VAL A 203 -10.22 7.78 -1.32
C VAL A 203 -9.62 8.21 0.02
N MET A 204 -10.39 8.06 1.07
CA MET A 204 -9.93 8.03 2.45
C MET A 204 -10.41 6.75 3.12
N THR A 205 -9.56 6.11 3.90
CA THR A 205 -9.87 4.82 4.53
C THR A 205 -9.38 4.80 5.98
N ASP A 206 -10.12 4.08 6.82
CA ASP A 206 -9.74 3.77 8.18
C ASP A 206 -9.15 2.37 8.24
N TYR A 207 -7.99 2.24 8.89
CA TYR A 207 -7.28 0.97 9.05
C TYR A 207 -7.50 0.41 10.43
N TYR A 208 -8.02 -0.80 10.51
CA TYR A 208 -8.21 -1.54 11.74
C TYR A 208 -7.26 -2.72 11.81
N TYR A 209 -6.50 -2.75 12.88
CA TYR A 209 -5.51 -3.76 13.17
C TYR A 209 -6.01 -4.75 14.20
N ASN A 210 -5.61 -6.01 14.06
CA ASN A 210 -5.70 -6.99 15.13
C ASN A 210 -4.36 -7.05 15.85
N TYR A 211 -4.42 -6.96 17.17
CA TYR A 211 -3.26 -7.07 18.02
C TYR A 211 -3.11 -8.52 18.46
N ASP A 212 -2.08 -9.20 17.97
CA ASP A 212 -1.61 -10.43 18.57
C ASP A 212 -0.82 -10.05 19.84
N GLN A 213 -1.28 -10.55 20.99
CA GLN A 213 -0.69 -10.20 22.30
C GLN A 213 0.82 -10.55 22.41
N GLU A 214 1.31 -11.42 21.53
CA GLU A 214 2.71 -11.84 21.47
C GLU A 214 3.58 -11.03 20.50
N LYS A 215 3.01 -10.06 19.76
CA LYS A 215 3.72 -9.32 18.70
C LYS A 215 3.77 -7.83 18.94
N THR A 216 4.91 -7.25 18.64
CA THR A 216 5.15 -5.81 18.70
C THR A 216 4.49 -5.02 17.56
N MET A 217 4.18 -5.67 16.42
CA MET A 217 3.57 -5.03 15.26
C MET A 217 2.14 -5.55 15.03
N PRO A 218 1.16 -4.65 14.96
CA PRO A 218 -0.23 -5.04 14.70
C PRO A 218 -0.41 -5.53 13.26
N LEU A 219 -1.34 -6.47 13.08
CA LEU A 219 -1.69 -7.04 11.77
C LEU A 219 -2.89 -6.29 11.17
N PRO A 220 -2.75 -5.66 9.98
CA PRO A 220 -3.88 -5.01 9.33
C PRO A 220 -4.91 -6.06 8.93
N GLN A 221 -6.15 -5.88 9.37
CA GLN A 221 -7.21 -6.85 9.13
C GLN A 221 -8.40 -6.28 8.36
N VAL A 222 -8.84 -5.05 8.69
CA VAL A 222 -9.99 -4.41 8.06
C VAL A 222 -9.60 -3.02 7.57
N TYR A 223 -9.99 -2.70 6.33
CA TYR A 223 -9.94 -1.35 5.79
C TYR A 223 -11.35 -0.94 5.41
N MET A 224 -11.86 0.16 5.98
CA MET A 224 -13.20 0.67 5.71
C MET A 224 -13.16 1.89 4.79
N TYR A 225 -14.09 1.96 3.84
CA TYR A 225 -14.22 3.04 2.87
C TYR A 225 -15.70 3.43 2.69
N PRO A 226 -16.02 4.74 2.59
CA PRO A 226 -15.17 5.86 2.94
C PRO A 226 -14.85 5.88 4.43
N SER A 227 -13.82 6.63 4.81
CA SER A 227 -13.48 6.88 6.21
C SER A 227 -14.61 7.60 6.95
N GLN A 228 -14.84 7.27 8.22
CA GLN A 228 -15.73 8.01 9.10
C GLN A 228 -15.28 9.46 9.35
N TYR A 229 -14.01 9.77 9.09
CA TYR A 229 -13.41 11.10 9.29
C TYR A 229 -13.31 11.92 8.00
N LEU A 230 -13.96 11.49 6.92
CA LEU A 230 -13.81 12.10 5.61
C LEU A 230 -14.19 13.59 5.59
N ASP A 231 -15.34 13.95 6.20
CA ASP A 231 -15.81 15.35 6.24
C ASP A 231 -14.83 16.24 7.00
N GLU A 232 -14.38 15.82 8.19
CA GLU A 232 -13.42 16.57 8.99
C GLU A 232 -12.08 16.76 8.23
N TYR A 233 -11.65 15.71 7.49
CA TYR A 233 -10.44 15.78 6.68
C TYR A 233 -10.60 16.77 5.53
N MET A 234 -11.71 16.74 4.82
CA MET A 234 -11.99 17.66 3.71
C MET A 234 -12.00 19.12 4.19
N ASP A 235 -12.59 19.37 5.36
CA ASP A 235 -12.68 20.73 5.92
C ASP A 235 -11.35 21.27 6.45
N THR A 236 -10.45 20.39 6.95
CA THR A 236 -9.29 20.84 7.74
C THR A 236 -7.95 20.58 7.06
N MET A 237 -7.82 19.54 6.22
CA MET A 237 -6.53 19.03 5.71
C MET A 237 -6.42 19.01 4.19
N ASP A 238 -7.50 18.72 3.46
CA ASP A 238 -7.46 18.49 2.00
C ASP A 238 -6.76 19.63 1.23
N ASP A 239 -7.13 20.87 1.51
CA ASP A 239 -6.54 22.06 0.85
C ASP A 239 -5.04 22.22 1.16
N LYS A 240 -4.60 21.87 2.38
CA LYS A 240 -3.19 21.95 2.75
C LYS A 240 -2.37 20.90 2.01
N VAL A 241 -2.89 19.67 1.90
CA VAL A 241 -2.25 18.60 1.15
C VAL A 241 -2.19 18.93 -0.34
N LYS A 242 -3.25 19.45 -0.93
CA LYS A 242 -3.25 19.91 -2.33
C LYS A 242 -2.23 21.04 -2.58
N LYS A 243 -2.10 21.99 -1.65
CA LYS A 243 -1.06 23.03 -1.72
C LYS A 243 0.34 22.42 -1.64
N MET A 244 0.55 21.45 -0.76
CA MET A 244 1.82 20.72 -0.66
C MET A 244 2.15 20.00 -1.99
N LEU A 245 1.24 19.20 -2.53
CA LEU A 245 1.44 18.48 -3.79
C LEU A 245 1.75 19.41 -4.95
N LYS A 246 1.06 20.55 -5.03
CA LYS A 246 1.34 21.61 -6.01
C LYS A 246 2.71 22.25 -5.78
N GLY A 247 3.06 22.56 -4.53
CA GLY A 247 4.31 23.21 -4.16
C GLY A 247 5.55 22.38 -4.49
N ILE A 248 5.49 21.04 -4.32
CA ILE A 248 6.56 20.12 -4.73
C ILE A 248 6.50 19.77 -6.23
N GLY A 249 5.58 20.38 -6.98
CA GLY A 249 5.53 20.29 -8.44
C GLY A 249 5.05 18.96 -9.00
N VAL A 250 4.26 18.16 -8.24
CA VAL A 250 3.71 16.90 -8.74
C VAL A 250 2.77 17.17 -9.91
N GLN A 251 3.07 16.60 -11.07
CA GLN A 251 2.25 16.77 -12.28
C GLN A 251 1.32 15.59 -12.52
N ASN A 252 1.80 14.37 -12.32
CA ASN A 252 1.04 13.16 -12.62
C ASN A 252 1.36 12.08 -11.59
N GLY A 253 0.43 11.15 -11.36
CA GLY A 253 0.65 9.98 -10.50
C GLY A 253 -0.40 9.81 -9.43
N THR A 254 -0.08 8.94 -8.48
CA THR A 254 -0.88 8.70 -7.26
C THR A 254 -0.02 8.95 -6.04
N PHE A 255 -0.56 9.67 -5.08
CA PHE A 255 0.13 9.99 -3.84
C PHE A 255 -0.75 9.59 -2.66
N PHE A 256 -0.19 8.88 -1.70
CA PHE A 256 -0.92 8.60 -0.46
C PHE A 256 -0.20 9.16 0.75
N LEU A 257 -0.97 9.44 1.78
CA LEU A 257 -0.47 9.87 3.09
C LEU A 257 -1.10 9.00 4.16
N GLN A 258 -0.28 8.51 5.08
CA GLN A 258 -0.73 7.84 6.30
C GLN A 258 -0.71 8.83 7.46
N ALA A 259 -1.74 8.79 8.28
CA ALA A 259 -1.84 9.61 9.47
C ALA A 259 -2.53 8.85 10.61
N PHE A 260 -2.26 9.26 11.84
CA PHE A 260 -3.10 8.92 12.99
C PHE A 260 -4.16 10.00 13.17
N LYS A 261 -5.40 9.57 13.39
CA LYS A 261 -6.51 10.43 13.81
C LYS A 261 -6.79 10.18 15.28
N ASN A 262 -6.76 11.25 16.07
CA ASN A 262 -7.18 11.26 17.47
C ASN A 262 -8.02 12.51 17.78
N LYS A 263 -8.32 12.78 19.06
CA LYS A 263 -9.13 13.93 19.50
C LYS A 263 -8.51 15.30 19.13
N ASP A 264 -7.18 15.36 18.94
CA ASP A 264 -6.43 16.59 18.66
C ASP A 264 -6.27 16.85 17.15
N GLY A 265 -6.71 15.89 16.29
CA GLY A 265 -6.69 16.04 14.83
C GLY A 265 -5.98 14.91 14.09
N PHE A 266 -5.46 15.23 12.90
CA PHE A 266 -4.73 14.32 12.02
C PHE A 266 -3.23 14.57 12.17
N PHE A 267 -2.43 13.51 12.32
CA PHE A 267 -0.97 13.58 12.47
C PHE A 267 -0.29 12.71 11.43
N PHE A 268 0.26 13.33 10.40
CA PHE A 268 0.87 12.64 9.26
C PHE A 268 2.23 12.05 9.64
N PHE A 269 2.52 10.82 9.18
CA PHE A 269 3.76 10.13 9.51
C PHE A 269 4.48 9.45 8.35
N GLU A 270 3.76 9.11 7.27
CA GLU A 270 4.37 8.43 6.12
C GLU A 270 3.66 8.82 4.80
N PRO A 271 4.42 9.22 3.77
CA PRO A 271 3.92 9.43 2.41
C PRO A 271 4.29 8.27 1.51
N GLY A 272 3.65 8.20 0.33
CA GLY A 272 4.09 7.35 -0.75
C GLY A 272 3.68 7.92 -2.11
N PHE A 273 4.66 8.08 -3.00
CA PHE A 273 4.40 8.56 -4.37
C PHE A 273 4.29 7.36 -5.32
N ARG A 274 3.31 6.55 -5.07
CA ARG A 274 2.98 5.32 -5.80
C ARG A 274 1.59 4.83 -5.40
N PRO A 275 0.97 3.89 -6.14
CA PRO A 275 -0.24 3.22 -5.65
C PRO A 275 0.01 2.50 -4.32
N GLY A 276 -0.92 2.63 -3.40
CA GLY A 276 -0.85 1.95 -2.12
C GLY A 276 -1.13 0.44 -2.22
N GLY A 277 -0.64 -0.31 -1.23
CA GLY A 277 -0.79 -1.77 -1.16
C GLY A 277 -2.18 -2.28 -0.74
N SER A 278 -3.14 -1.40 -0.49
CA SER A 278 -4.51 -1.72 -0.10
C SER A 278 -5.43 -2.09 -1.28
N SER A 279 -4.92 -2.04 -2.52
CA SER A 279 -5.69 -2.32 -3.76
C SER A 279 -6.93 -1.44 -3.95
N VAL A 280 -6.90 -0.22 -3.42
CA VAL A 280 -8.01 0.75 -3.46
C VAL A 280 -8.47 1.07 -4.90
N CYS A 281 -7.62 0.86 -5.89
CA CYS A 281 -7.96 1.02 -7.31
C CYS A 281 -9.11 0.12 -7.77
N LYS A 282 -9.42 -0.97 -7.08
CA LYS A 282 -10.58 -1.82 -7.39
C LYS A 282 -11.89 -1.08 -7.09
N TYR A 283 -11.94 -0.35 -5.99
CA TYR A 283 -13.11 0.45 -5.59
C TYR A 283 -13.27 1.70 -6.47
N THR A 284 -12.19 2.45 -6.70
CA THR A 284 -12.24 3.65 -7.55
C THR A 284 -12.61 3.30 -9.00
N LYS A 285 -12.13 2.16 -9.50
CA LYS A 285 -12.52 1.66 -10.83
C LYS A 285 -14.01 1.34 -10.91
N LEU A 286 -14.54 0.68 -9.89
CA LEU A 286 -15.96 0.27 -9.87
C LEU A 286 -16.89 1.47 -9.62
N LEU A 287 -16.55 2.36 -8.69
CA LEU A 287 -17.46 3.39 -8.18
C LEU A 287 -17.27 4.75 -8.87
N ASN A 288 -16.04 5.11 -9.23
CA ASN A 288 -15.69 6.38 -9.88
C ASN A 288 -15.36 6.21 -11.37
N GLY A 289 -15.15 4.97 -11.85
CA GLY A 289 -14.72 4.70 -13.24
C GLY A 289 -13.26 5.07 -13.52
N ILE A 290 -12.44 5.25 -12.47
CA ILE A 290 -11.00 5.54 -12.56
C ILE A 290 -10.18 4.38 -12.00
N SER A 291 -9.16 3.94 -12.75
CA SER A 291 -8.20 2.95 -12.32
C SER A 291 -6.77 3.49 -12.36
N TYR A 292 -6.13 3.60 -11.22
CA TYR A 292 -4.72 4.03 -11.12
C TYR A 292 -3.79 3.15 -11.96
N MET A 293 -4.03 1.85 -11.99
CA MET A 293 -3.20 0.91 -12.74
C MET A 293 -3.33 1.16 -14.24
N ASP A 294 -4.55 1.41 -14.71
CA ASP A 294 -4.82 1.71 -16.12
C ASP A 294 -4.15 3.04 -16.52
N MET A 295 -4.24 4.07 -15.64
CA MET A 295 -3.61 5.37 -15.86
C MET A 295 -2.09 5.28 -15.91
N LEU A 296 -1.47 4.51 -15.02
CA LEU A 296 -0.02 4.32 -15.00
C LEU A 296 0.49 3.58 -16.22
N VAL A 297 -0.25 2.61 -16.76
CA VAL A 297 0.07 1.97 -18.05
C VAL A 297 0.01 2.99 -19.18
N ASN A 298 -1.05 3.81 -19.22
CA ASN A 298 -1.17 4.89 -20.23
C ASN A 298 0.03 5.85 -20.13
N PHE A 299 0.39 6.25 -18.90
CA PHE A 299 1.52 7.16 -18.66
C PHE A 299 2.85 6.55 -19.11
N ALA A 300 3.11 5.29 -18.81
CA ALA A 300 4.35 4.61 -19.19
C ALA A 300 4.57 4.59 -20.71
N PHE A 301 3.50 4.53 -21.51
CA PHE A 301 3.59 4.58 -22.97
C PHE A 301 3.58 5.98 -23.57
N THR A 302 2.90 6.93 -22.93
CA THR A 302 2.54 8.22 -23.57
C THR A 302 3.02 9.47 -22.83
N GLY A 303 3.46 9.33 -21.57
CA GLY A 303 3.72 10.44 -20.66
C GLY A 303 2.46 11.17 -20.19
N LYS A 304 1.25 10.58 -20.40
CA LYS A 304 -0.04 11.17 -20.01
C LYS A 304 -0.91 10.15 -19.29
N MET A 305 -1.64 10.57 -18.25
CA MET A 305 -2.52 9.69 -17.47
C MET A 305 -3.79 9.26 -18.23
N LEU A 306 -4.24 10.02 -19.21
CA LEU A 306 -5.36 9.72 -20.14
C LEU A 306 -6.67 9.34 -19.41
N ASP A 307 -7.06 10.10 -18.38
CA ASP A 307 -8.38 9.99 -17.75
C ASP A 307 -8.88 11.37 -17.32
N ASP A 308 -10.14 11.45 -16.89
CA ASP A 308 -10.76 12.66 -16.39
C ASP A 308 -10.73 12.69 -14.86
N ILE A 309 -9.87 13.57 -14.31
CA ILE A 309 -9.70 13.77 -12.86
C ILE A 309 -11.01 14.16 -12.16
N ASN A 310 -11.99 14.74 -12.89
CA ASN A 310 -13.26 15.15 -12.29
C ASN A 310 -14.18 13.98 -11.92
N LYS A 311 -13.89 12.77 -12.38
CA LYS A 311 -14.59 11.56 -11.93
C LYS A 311 -14.21 11.16 -10.50
N GLU A 312 -13.07 11.64 -9.98
CA GLU A 312 -12.65 11.30 -8.62
C GLU A 312 -13.59 11.90 -7.59
N ASN A 313 -14.11 11.02 -6.73
CA ASN A 313 -15.01 11.37 -5.64
C ASN A 313 -14.71 10.45 -4.44
N PRO A 314 -14.22 10.98 -3.30
CA PRO A 314 -13.94 10.19 -2.11
C PRO A 314 -15.23 9.73 -1.38
N TYR A 315 -16.36 10.36 -1.65
CA TYR A 315 -17.67 10.00 -1.13
C TYR A 315 -18.28 8.88 -1.94
N PHE A 316 -17.83 7.66 -1.69
CA PHE A 316 -18.36 6.49 -2.37
C PHE A 316 -19.86 6.33 -2.09
N LYS A 317 -20.64 6.07 -3.14
CA LYS A 317 -22.10 5.86 -3.03
C LYS A 317 -22.48 4.57 -2.31
N ARG A 318 -21.53 3.65 -2.18
CA ARG A 318 -21.69 2.36 -1.51
C ARG A 318 -20.52 2.14 -0.58
N PRO A 319 -20.76 1.65 0.66
CA PRO A 319 -19.68 1.32 1.56
C PRO A 319 -18.84 0.16 1.01
N CYS A 320 -17.53 0.23 1.26
CA CYS A 320 -16.58 -0.78 0.84
C CYS A 320 -15.73 -1.24 2.02
N CYS A 321 -15.29 -2.47 1.95
CA CYS A 321 -14.40 -3.05 2.95
C CYS A 321 -13.36 -3.96 2.30
N THR A 322 -12.11 -3.83 2.72
CA THR A 322 -11.09 -4.87 2.47
C THR A 322 -10.91 -5.67 3.74
N TYR A 323 -11.19 -6.96 3.70
CA TYR A 323 -10.99 -7.87 4.83
C TYR A 323 -9.83 -8.82 4.56
N SER A 324 -8.87 -8.89 5.49
CA SER A 324 -7.69 -9.75 5.40
C SER A 324 -7.79 -10.91 6.38
N VAL A 325 -7.58 -12.13 5.91
CA VAL A 325 -7.41 -13.34 6.73
C VAL A 325 -5.93 -13.50 7.04
N ASN A 326 -5.60 -13.28 8.30
CA ASN A 326 -4.25 -13.29 8.82
C ASN A 326 -4.00 -14.59 9.60
N VAL A 327 -2.80 -15.14 9.47
CA VAL A 327 -2.44 -16.41 10.13
C VAL A 327 -1.15 -16.26 10.94
N LYS A 328 -0.97 -17.18 11.89
CA LYS A 328 0.34 -17.48 12.51
C LYS A 328 1.27 -18.04 11.43
N GLY A 329 2.57 -17.88 11.57
CA GLY A 329 3.52 -18.50 10.66
C GLY A 329 3.47 -20.03 10.70
N GLY A 330 3.79 -20.68 9.59
CA GLY A 330 3.80 -22.14 9.45
C GLY A 330 3.52 -22.57 8.00
N ILE A 331 3.43 -23.88 7.75
CA ILE A 331 3.14 -24.45 6.43
C ILE A 331 1.63 -24.68 6.32
N ILE A 332 1.02 -24.18 5.23
CA ILE A 332 -0.41 -24.32 4.96
C ILE A 332 -0.70 -25.77 4.52
N GLY A 333 -1.53 -26.48 5.29
CA GLY A 333 -2.03 -27.81 4.97
C GLY A 333 -3.36 -27.80 4.22
N ASP A 334 -4.25 -26.85 4.55
CA ASP A 334 -5.56 -26.71 3.88
C ASP A 334 -6.08 -25.26 3.95
N ILE A 335 -6.96 -24.90 3.01
CA ILE A 335 -7.65 -23.59 2.94
C ILE A 335 -9.15 -23.87 2.75
N LYS A 336 -9.93 -23.72 3.82
CA LYS A 336 -11.38 -23.98 3.83
C LYS A 336 -12.18 -22.71 3.63
N GLY A 337 -13.38 -22.85 3.07
CA GLY A 337 -14.39 -21.78 2.96
C GLY A 337 -14.14 -20.75 1.85
N TYR A 338 -12.92 -20.61 1.31
CA TYR A 338 -12.56 -19.62 0.31
C TYR A 338 -13.51 -19.63 -0.90
N GLU A 339 -13.78 -20.81 -1.47
CA GLU A 339 -14.62 -20.98 -2.67
C GLU A 339 -16.10 -20.60 -2.45
N ASN A 340 -16.58 -20.58 -1.19
CA ASN A 340 -17.92 -20.12 -0.85
C ASN A 340 -17.94 -18.59 -0.76
N ILE A 341 -16.95 -18.00 -0.11
CA ILE A 341 -16.87 -16.55 0.10
C ILE A 341 -16.75 -15.79 -1.21
N ILE A 342 -15.93 -16.26 -2.16
CA ILE A 342 -15.77 -15.58 -3.45
C ILE A 342 -17.03 -15.61 -4.34
N LYS A 343 -18.04 -16.41 -3.99
CA LYS A 343 -19.35 -16.46 -4.66
C LYS A 343 -20.37 -15.49 -4.11
N LEU A 344 -20.09 -14.86 -2.96
CA LEU A 344 -21.00 -13.88 -2.38
C LEU A 344 -21.10 -12.65 -3.30
N PRO A 345 -22.29 -12.14 -3.62
CA PRO A 345 -22.47 -11.04 -4.57
C PRO A 345 -21.74 -9.74 -4.17
N VAL A 346 -21.54 -9.55 -2.87
CA VAL A 346 -20.86 -8.37 -2.30
C VAL A 346 -19.32 -8.47 -2.41
N VAL A 347 -18.77 -9.66 -2.65
CA VAL A 347 -17.32 -9.89 -2.83
C VAL A 347 -16.98 -9.66 -4.30
N ILE A 348 -16.46 -8.48 -4.61
CA ILE A 348 -16.16 -8.07 -5.99
C ILE A 348 -14.85 -8.65 -6.53
N ASP A 349 -13.92 -9.01 -5.64
CA ASP A 349 -12.64 -9.61 -5.98
C ASP A 349 -11.98 -10.23 -4.73
N SER A 350 -10.94 -11.02 -4.94
CA SER A 350 -10.15 -11.61 -3.86
C SER A 350 -8.68 -11.79 -4.24
N GLU A 351 -7.81 -11.82 -3.24
CA GLU A 351 -6.40 -12.19 -3.39
C GLU A 351 -6.12 -13.44 -2.56
N LYS A 352 -5.59 -14.46 -3.19
CA LYS A 352 -5.02 -15.64 -2.54
C LYS A 352 -3.51 -15.58 -2.70
N ARG A 353 -2.79 -15.29 -1.59
CA ARG A 353 -1.35 -15.01 -1.63
C ARG A 353 -0.48 -16.24 -1.45
N TYR A 354 -1.05 -17.30 -0.89
CA TYR A 354 -0.39 -18.56 -0.61
C TYR A 354 -1.27 -19.73 -1.05
N ASN A 355 -0.64 -20.83 -1.40
CA ASN A 355 -1.29 -22.09 -1.74
C ASN A 355 -1.04 -23.14 -0.64
N ILE A 356 -1.74 -24.25 -0.71
CA ILE A 356 -1.46 -25.42 0.13
C ILE A 356 0.00 -25.85 -0.14
N GLY A 357 0.75 -26.11 0.94
CA GLY A 357 2.17 -26.44 0.90
C GLY A 357 3.11 -25.23 1.03
N ASP A 358 2.62 -24.01 0.86
CA ASP A 358 3.46 -22.80 1.02
C ASP A 358 3.75 -22.53 2.51
N GLU A 359 4.94 -22.02 2.80
CA GLU A 359 5.32 -21.57 4.13
C GLU A 359 5.01 -20.09 4.32
N VAL A 360 4.21 -19.76 5.35
CA VAL A 360 3.96 -18.39 5.80
C VAL A 360 5.00 -18.04 6.87
N PRO A 361 5.77 -16.94 6.70
CA PRO A 361 6.81 -16.58 7.66
C PRO A 361 6.23 -16.18 9.01
N LYS A 362 6.94 -16.52 10.08
CA LYS A 362 6.68 -15.99 11.42
C LYS A 362 7.21 -14.57 11.50
N MET A 363 6.48 -13.66 12.16
CA MET A 363 6.93 -12.30 12.48
C MET A 363 7.04 -11.28 11.32
N SER A 364 6.13 -11.33 10.34
CA SER A 364 6.05 -10.27 9.33
C SER A 364 4.60 -9.92 9.01
N ALA A 365 4.10 -8.81 9.54
CA ALA A 365 2.69 -8.40 9.49
C ALA A 365 2.05 -8.54 8.09
N LEU A 366 2.64 -7.98 7.04
CA LEU A 366 2.07 -8.04 5.69
C LEU A 366 2.20 -9.41 5.01
N ARG A 367 3.22 -10.20 5.36
CA ARG A 367 3.43 -11.53 4.80
C ARG A 367 2.57 -12.61 5.46
N GLN A 368 1.89 -12.29 6.55
CA GLN A 368 0.97 -13.20 7.24
C GLN A 368 -0.47 -13.09 6.74
N ILE A 369 -0.74 -12.22 5.78
CA ILE A 369 -2.02 -12.16 5.07
C ILE A 369 -2.05 -13.29 4.03
N VAL A 370 -2.91 -14.30 4.25
CA VAL A 370 -3.08 -15.44 3.32
C VAL A 370 -4.15 -15.14 2.28
N LEU A 371 -5.29 -14.60 2.73
CA LEU A 371 -6.40 -14.23 1.85
C LEU A 371 -6.77 -12.76 2.08
N ARG A 372 -7.27 -12.13 1.05
CA ARG A 372 -7.88 -10.81 1.11
C ARG A 372 -9.15 -10.79 0.27
N PHE A 373 -10.22 -10.26 0.83
CA PHE A 373 -11.51 -10.11 0.17
C PHE A 373 -11.83 -8.63 -0.02
N PHE A 374 -12.29 -8.26 -1.22
CA PHE A 374 -12.72 -6.91 -1.55
C PHE A 374 -14.24 -6.89 -1.61
N ILE A 375 -14.85 -6.13 -0.73
CA ILE A 375 -16.29 -6.12 -0.47
C ILE A 375 -16.86 -4.75 -0.86
N VAL A 376 -17.95 -4.75 -1.62
CA VAL A 376 -18.79 -3.58 -1.89
C VAL A 376 -20.23 -3.96 -1.57
N ALA A 377 -20.82 -3.29 -0.61
CA ALA A 377 -22.17 -3.59 -0.10
C ALA A 377 -23.10 -2.40 -0.28
N ASP A 378 -24.41 -2.61 -0.10
CA ASP A 378 -25.38 -1.52 -0.12
C ASP A 378 -25.49 -0.81 1.24
N THR A 379 -25.14 -1.53 2.33
CA THR A 379 -25.17 -1.03 3.70
C THR A 379 -23.94 -1.45 4.51
N TYR A 380 -23.61 -0.72 5.57
CA TYR A 380 -22.56 -1.12 6.51
C TYR A 380 -22.94 -2.39 7.29
N GLU A 381 -24.23 -2.60 7.54
CA GLU A 381 -24.71 -3.84 8.16
C GLU A 381 -24.40 -5.07 7.28
N GLU A 382 -24.54 -4.96 5.98
CA GLU A 382 -24.18 -6.02 5.04
C GLU A 382 -22.66 -6.31 5.06
N ILE A 383 -21.82 -5.29 5.22
CA ILE A 383 -20.38 -5.47 5.45
C ILE A 383 -20.13 -6.26 6.74
N ARG A 384 -20.74 -5.87 7.87
CA ARG A 384 -20.58 -6.57 9.15
C ARG A 384 -20.99 -8.04 9.06
N ARG A 385 -22.13 -8.31 8.42
CA ARG A 385 -22.58 -9.71 8.16
C ARG A 385 -21.60 -10.49 7.29
N THR A 386 -21.08 -9.86 6.24
CA THR A 386 -20.09 -10.51 5.35
C THR A 386 -18.81 -10.84 6.09
N ILE A 387 -18.30 -9.92 6.92
CA ILE A 387 -17.11 -10.19 7.76
C ILE A 387 -17.41 -11.36 8.72
N THR A 388 -18.58 -11.37 9.37
CA THR A 388 -18.99 -12.48 10.25
C THR A 388 -19.02 -13.81 9.50
N THR A 389 -19.55 -13.83 8.28
CA THR A 389 -19.58 -15.02 7.43
C THR A 389 -18.16 -15.49 7.10
N ILE A 390 -17.26 -14.58 6.72
CA ILE A 390 -15.86 -14.92 6.45
C ILE A 390 -15.20 -15.52 7.69
N GLN A 391 -15.38 -14.91 8.86
CA GLN A 391 -14.80 -15.37 10.13
C GLN A 391 -15.35 -16.74 10.59
N THR A 392 -16.55 -17.12 10.15
CA THR A 392 -17.18 -18.38 10.51
C THR A 392 -16.84 -19.50 9.53
N GLU A 393 -16.76 -19.20 8.24
CA GLU A 393 -16.60 -20.21 7.19
C GLU A 393 -15.16 -20.45 6.76
N VAL A 394 -14.28 -19.40 6.86
CA VAL A 394 -12.89 -19.51 6.40
C VAL A 394 -12.01 -20.03 7.52
N ASP A 395 -11.26 -21.10 7.23
CA ASP A 395 -10.19 -21.58 8.08
C ASP A 395 -8.94 -21.92 7.26
N ILE A 396 -7.79 -21.64 7.83
CA ILE A 396 -6.48 -21.98 7.26
C ILE A 396 -5.84 -22.97 8.23
N LEU A 397 -5.62 -24.18 7.77
CA LEU A 397 -5.07 -25.26 8.60
C LEU A 397 -3.58 -25.46 8.30
N ASP A 398 -2.83 -25.86 9.33
CA ASP A 398 -1.47 -26.35 9.16
C ASP A 398 -1.46 -27.82 8.65
N THR A 399 -0.26 -28.39 8.48
CA THR A 399 -0.07 -29.78 8.02
C THR A 399 -0.55 -30.82 9.03
N GLU A 400 -0.80 -30.43 10.28
CA GLU A 400 -1.33 -31.30 11.34
C GLU A 400 -2.86 -31.16 11.49
N GLY A 401 -3.47 -30.23 10.74
CA GLY A 401 -4.91 -29.96 10.77
C GLY A 401 -5.34 -28.97 11.86
N ASN A 402 -4.41 -28.27 12.50
CA ASN A 402 -4.72 -27.23 13.48
C ASN A 402 -4.97 -25.88 12.78
N SER A 403 -5.88 -25.07 13.31
CA SER A 403 -6.12 -23.72 12.77
C SER A 403 -4.91 -22.81 12.99
N MET A 404 -4.49 -22.16 11.91
CA MET A 404 -3.43 -21.16 11.90
C MET A 404 -3.97 -19.73 12.11
N LEU A 405 -5.29 -19.54 12.16
CA LEU A 405 -5.89 -18.21 12.26
C LEU A 405 -5.40 -17.47 13.51
N ILE A 406 -5.19 -16.17 13.38
CA ILE A 406 -5.11 -15.27 14.53
C ILE A 406 -6.54 -14.98 15.04
N PRO A 407 -6.72 -14.41 16.25
CA PRO A 407 -8.04 -14.07 16.77
C PRO A 407 -8.89 -13.27 15.78
N ASN A 408 -10.19 -13.52 15.78
CA ASN A 408 -11.15 -12.83 14.93
C ASN A 408 -11.16 -11.31 15.21
N PHE A 409 -11.42 -10.54 14.19
CA PHE A 409 -11.68 -9.11 14.32
C PHE A 409 -12.95 -8.85 15.12
N ASP A 410 -12.87 -7.96 16.09
CA ASP A 410 -14.04 -7.50 16.86
C ASP A 410 -14.88 -6.55 16.00
N ILE A 411 -16.03 -7.07 15.54
CA ILE A 411 -16.94 -6.36 14.62
C ILE A 411 -17.55 -5.12 15.29
N SER A 412 -17.69 -5.08 16.63
CA SER A 412 -18.21 -3.93 17.34
C SER A 412 -17.41 -2.65 17.11
N ARG A 413 -16.15 -2.78 16.72
CA ARG A 413 -15.30 -1.64 16.31
C ARG A 413 -15.77 -0.93 15.04
N LEU A 414 -16.71 -1.52 14.31
CA LEU A 414 -17.36 -0.93 13.14
C LEU A 414 -18.74 -0.29 13.45
N ASP A 415 -19.16 -0.23 14.72
CA ASP A 415 -20.46 0.33 15.11
C ASP A 415 -20.54 1.85 14.90
N CYS A 416 -19.39 2.53 14.72
CA CYS A 416 -19.33 3.93 14.34
C CYS A 416 -19.81 4.20 12.90
N TYR A 417 -19.81 3.18 12.03
CA TYR A 417 -20.34 3.29 10.68
C TYR A 417 -21.82 2.99 10.66
N ASN A 418 -22.64 3.98 10.33
CA ASN A 418 -24.09 3.86 10.26
C ASN A 418 -24.58 4.11 8.84
N ASP A 419 -25.63 3.38 8.46
CA ASP A 419 -26.37 3.65 7.24
C ASP A 419 -27.19 4.93 7.43
N CYS A 420 -27.07 5.88 6.51
CA CYS A 420 -27.84 7.14 6.52
C CYS A 420 -29.24 6.93 5.98
#